data_67de2ae91716637756f2b04d59931334
#
_entry.id   67de2ae91716637756f2b04d59931334
#
_cell.length_a   1.000
_cell.length_b   1.000
_cell.length_c   1.000
_cell.angle_alpha   90.00
_cell.angle_beta   90.00
_cell.angle_gamma   90.00
#
_symmetry.space_group_name_H-M   'P 1'
#
loop_
_entity.id
_entity.type
_entity.pdbx_description
1 polymer ?
#
loop_
_entity_poly.entity_id
_entity_poly.type
_entity_poly.pdbx_seq_one_letter_code
_entity_poly.pdbx_strand_id
1 'polypeptide(L)'
;MTRITVEPAHPAGDSAEAFTDLMRDAWDGIPDEEVIPPHVFTAAGETGNLLAAHSDGELVGFCYQMPDTTRDATLYSHAVGVAEAYQGRGVWERLKWAQREHALARGFETIRWTYDPLLGGNAKLNVRKLGATVSEYETALYDTDNYASSGETPDDRFVVSWELQRDRVVRRAAAASASTVDQSTRSDTTSDSPSTPDGPPDDEPVVLLSARGPELAVAESPAVERVGDDSEFAFTLDSVESETVTVQVPQDREETETVDTEHDWRYATRETFTALFERGYTVTDFRVDPDDHNSYVLEAER
;
A
#
# COMPACT_ATOMS: atom_id res chain seq x y z
N MET A 1 10.37 19.65 -17.05
CA MET A 1 9.56 18.88 -16.05
C MET A 1 8.95 19.88 -15.08
N THR A 2 7.65 19.81 -14.87
CA THR A 2 6.90 20.68 -13.96
C THR A 2 7.34 20.40 -12.53
N ARG A 3 7.59 21.44 -11.75
CA ARG A 3 8.07 21.31 -10.37
C ARG A 3 6.89 20.98 -9.43
N ILE A 4 6.93 19.82 -8.78
CA ILE A 4 5.98 19.46 -7.73
C ILE A 4 6.51 19.96 -6.39
N THR A 5 5.71 20.74 -5.67
CA THR A 5 5.95 21.16 -4.27
C THR A 5 4.91 20.52 -3.36
N VAL A 6 5.32 20.14 -2.14
CA VAL A 6 4.40 19.61 -1.12
C VAL A 6 4.57 20.44 0.14
N GLU A 7 3.46 20.93 0.70
CA GLU A 7 3.44 21.79 1.88
C GLU A 7 2.18 21.57 2.74
N PRO A 8 2.18 21.94 4.02
CA PRO A 8 0.97 21.98 4.82
C PRO A 8 -0.08 22.89 4.19
N ALA A 9 -1.33 22.45 4.16
CA ALA A 9 -2.44 23.17 3.55
C ALA A 9 -3.45 23.64 4.59
N HIS A 10 -4.01 24.83 4.36
CA HIS A 10 -5.05 25.44 5.21
C HIS A 10 -6.21 25.91 4.32
N PRO A 11 -6.97 25.00 3.72
CA PRO A 11 -8.02 25.38 2.78
C PRO A 11 -9.25 25.96 3.49
N ALA A 12 -9.90 26.91 2.84
CA ALA A 12 -11.15 27.50 3.30
C ALA A 12 -12.05 27.88 2.11
N GLY A 13 -13.36 27.74 2.25
CA GLY A 13 -14.33 28.05 1.18
C GLY A 13 -14.03 27.23 -0.09
N ASP A 14 -13.99 27.89 -1.23
CA ASP A 14 -13.80 27.28 -2.56
C ASP A 14 -12.49 26.46 -2.65
N SER A 15 -11.43 26.85 -1.89
CA SER A 15 -10.19 26.09 -1.87
C SER A 15 -10.32 24.74 -1.13
N ALA A 16 -11.29 24.60 -0.21
CA ALA A 16 -11.58 23.33 0.43
C ALA A 16 -12.40 22.41 -0.50
N GLU A 17 -13.27 22.97 -1.35
CA GLU A 17 -14.01 22.22 -2.36
C GLU A 17 -13.05 21.58 -3.36
N ALA A 18 -11.94 22.26 -3.73
CA ALA A 18 -10.94 21.73 -4.64
C ALA A 18 -10.31 20.40 -4.15
N PHE A 19 -10.19 20.17 -2.84
CA PHE A 19 -9.73 18.87 -2.30
C PHE A 19 -10.77 17.76 -2.47
N THR A 20 -12.04 18.10 -2.26
CA THR A 20 -13.15 17.17 -2.48
C THR A 20 -13.27 16.78 -3.95
N ASP A 21 -13.12 17.74 -4.87
CA ASP A 21 -13.14 17.50 -6.31
C ASP A 21 -11.93 16.68 -6.76
N LEU A 22 -10.73 16.99 -6.23
CA LEU A 22 -9.54 16.19 -6.49
C LEU A 22 -9.69 14.75 -5.98
N MET A 23 -10.37 14.55 -4.85
CA MET A 23 -10.65 13.19 -4.37
C MET A 23 -11.51 12.40 -5.36
N ARG A 24 -12.53 13.02 -5.96
CA ARG A 24 -13.36 12.38 -7.01
C ARG A 24 -12.55 12.08 -8.28
N ASP A 25 -11.65 12.97 -8.65
CA ASP A 25 -10.75 12.77 -9.81
C ASP A 25 -9.71 11.66 -9.54
N ALA A 26 -9.22 11.56 -8.30
CA ALA A 26 -8.20 10.58 -7.92
C ALA A 26 -8.73 9.14 -7.84
N TRP A 27 -10.00 8.97 -7.47
CA TRP A 27 -10.69 7.68 -7.34
C TRP A 27 -11.95 7.65 -8.19
N ASP A 28 -11.81 7.25 -9.45
CA ASP A 28 -12.94 7.13 -10.36
C ASP A 28 -14.03 6.20 -9.78
N GLY A 29 -15.28 6.66 -9.82
CA GLY A 29 -16.43 5.90 -9.32
C GLY A 29 -16.57 5.83 -7.80
N ILE A 30 -15.80 6.62 -7.02
CA ILE A 30 -15.98 6.68 -5.55
C ILE A 30 -17.43 7.05 -5.20
N PRO A 31 -18.12 6.29 -4.32
CA PRO A 31 -19.46 6.64 -3.87
C PRO A 31 -19.51 8.01 -3.16
N ASP A 32 -20.59 8.77 -3.36
CA ASP A 32 -20.73 10.11 -2.76
C ASP A 32 -20.64 10.10 -1.22
N GLU A 33 -21.08 9.03 -0.58
CA GLU A 33 -21.00 8.81 0.88
C GLU A 33 -19.57 8.60 1.40
N GLU A 34 -18.63 8.18 0.55
CA GLU A 34 -17.24 8.00 0.90
C GLU A 34 -16.39 9.25 0.62
N VAL A 35 -16.93 10.21 -0.11
CA VAL A 35 -16.23 11.44 -0.45
C VAL A 35 -16.11 12.35 0.78
N ILE A 36 -14.89 12.70 1.13
CA ILE A 36 -14.60 13.61 2.25
C ILE A 36 -15.16 15.02 1.92
N PRO A 37 -16.07 15.54 2.74
CA PRO A 37 -16.68 16.83 2.47
C PRO A 37 -15.72 18.01 2.77
N PRO A 38 -15.89 19.19 2.12
CA PRO A 38 -14.97 20.31 2.20
C PRO A 38 -14.63 20.79 3.63
N HIS A 39 -15.62 20.80 4.52
CA HIS A 39 -15.42 21.26 5.90
C HIS A 39 -14.48 20.34 6.71
N VAL A 40 -14.33 19.05 6.34
CA VAL A 40 -13.38 18.14 6.96
C VAL A 40 -11.96 18.49 6.52
N PHE A 41 -11.73 18.82 5.24
CA PHE A 41 -10.44 19.31 4.77
C PHE A 41 -10.06 20.65 5.43
N THR A 42 -11.02 21.55 5.63
CA THR A 42 -10.77 22.78 6.41
C THR A 42 -10.31 22.45 7.83
N ALA A 43 -11.04 21.58 8.55
CA ALA A 43 -10.68 21.19 9.90
C ALA A 43 -9.32 20.45 9.96
N ALA A 44 -9.02 19.62 8.98
CA ALA A 44 -7.73 18.94 8.86
C ALA A 44 -6.57 19.94 8.68
N GLY A 45 -6.78 20.96 7.86
CA GLY A 45 -5.81 22.06 7.68
C GLY A 45 -5.55 22.83 8.97
N GLU A 46 -6.61 23.25 9.67
CA GLU A 46 -6.51 23.98 10.94
C GLU A 46 -5.77 23.20 12.04
N THR A 47 -5.85 21.87 11.99
CA THR A 47 -5.16 20.99 12.96
C THR A 47 -3.79 20.51 12.48
N GLY A 48 -3.29 20.98 11.32
CA GLY A 48 -2.02 20.58 10.74
C GLY A 48 -1.99 19.13 10.25
N ASN A 49 -3.14 18.61 9.85
CA ASN A 49 -3.30 17.21 9.43
C ASN A 49 -3.53 17.05 7.91
N LEU A 50 -3.28 18.11 7.14
CA LEU A 50 -3.44 18.12 5.69
C LEU A 50 -2.16 18.62 5.01
N LEU A 51 -1.69 17.87 4.01
CA LEU A 51 -0.63 18.28 3.09
C LEU A 51 -1.22 18.40 1.68
N ALA A 52 -0.74 19.37 0.90
CA ALA A 52 -1.09 19.54 -0.51
C ALA A 52 0.13 19.46 -1.41
N ALA A 53 -0.03 18.80 -2.54
CA ALA A 53 0.94 18.82 -3.63
C ALA A 53 0.46 19.77 -4.72
N HIS A 54 1.34 20.68 -5.15
CA HIS A 54 1.05 21.63 -6.22
C HIS A 54 2.03 21.47 -7.38
N SER A 55 1.52 21.69 -8.60
CA SER A 55 2.27 21.76 -9.85
C SER A 55 1.96 23.10 -10.51
N ASP A 56 2.95 24.01 -10.61
CA ASP A 56 2.76 25.38 -11.15
C ASP A 56 1.58 26.13 -10.52
N GLY A 57 1.31 25.89 -9.23
CA GLY A 57 0.22 26.52 -8.46
C GLY A 57 -1.13 25.79 -8.53
N GLU A 58 -1.26 24.75 -9.34
CA GLU A 58 -2.43 23.88 -9.40
C GLU A 58 -2.35 22.81 -8.32
N LEU A 59 -3.45 22.54 -7.61
CA LEU A 59 -3.56 21.43 -6.66
C LEU A 59 -3.64 20.11 -7.43
N VAL A 60 -2.64 19.23 -7.24
CA VAL A 60 -2.51 17.96 -7.97
C VAL A 60 -2.47 16.73 -7.06
N GLY A 61 -2.49 16.93 -5.75
CA GLY A 61 -2.55 15.83 -4.80
C GLY A 61 -2.69 16.32 -3.37
N PHE A 62 -3.13 15.43 -2.49
CA PHE A 62 -3.24 15.70 -1.06
C PHE A 62 -2.90 14.48 -0.22
N CYS A 63 -2.58 14.72 1.06
CA CYS A 63 -2.47 13.70 2.09
C CYS A 63 -3.21 14.19 3.33
N TYR A 64 -4.28 13.49 3.69
CA TYR A 64 -5.04 13.71 4.93
C TYR A 64 -4.65 12.64 5.96
N GLN A 65 -4.34 13.08 7.16
CA GLN A 65 -3.90 12.25 8.28
C GLN A 65 -4.54 12.72 9.58
N MET A 66 -4.49 11.88 10.60
CA MET A 66 -4.96 12.21 11.94
C MET A 66 -4.11 11.52 13.00
N PRO A 67 -3.97 12.07 14.22
CA PRO A 67 -3.33 11.36 15.33
C PRO A 67 -4.13 10.09 15.66
N ASP A 68 -3.42 8.96 15.81
CA ASP A 68 -3.99 7.74 16.37
C ASP A 68 -3.90 7.84 17.90
N THR A 69 -5.02 8.12 18.53
CA THR A 69 -5.09 8.31 19.99
C THR A 69 -5.07 6.99 20.78
N THR A 70 -5.08 5.85 20.08
CA THR A 70 -5.00 4.51 20.69
C THR A 70 -3.57 3.99 20.77
N ARG A 71 -2.62 4.67 20.10
CA ARG A 71 -1.20 4.30 20.04
C ARG A 71 -0.32 5.52 20.25
N ASP A 72 0.74 5.35 21.05
CA ASP A 72 1.70 6.42 21.31
C ASP A 72 2.44 6.83 20.04
N ALA A 73 2.72 8.12 19.91
CA ALA A 73 3.50 8.72 18.84
C ALA A 73 3.12 8.24 17.40
N THR A 74 1.84 7.93 17.17
CA THR A 74 1.36 7.35 15.91
C THR A 74 0.39 8.29 15.20
N LEU A 75 0.54 8.39 13.86
CA LEU A 75 -0.43 9.00 12.95
C LEU A 75 -1.15 7.91 12.15
N TYR A 76 -2.41 8.14 11.84
CA TYR A 76 -3.16 7.40 10.84
C TYR A 76 -3.25 8.22 9.55
N SER A 77 -2.72 7.69 8.44
CA SER A 77 -2.82 8.29 7.11
C SER A 77 -4.15 7.85 6.49
N HIS A 78 -5.16 8.72 6.57
CA HIS A 78 -6.53 8.34 6.19
C HIS A 78 -6.72 8.29 4.68
N ALA A 79 -6.27 9.33 3.96
CA ALA A 79 -6.46 9.43 2.52
C ALA A 79 -5.27 10.11 1.84
N VAL A 80 -4.83 9.57 0.70
CA VAL A 80 -3.81 10.18 -0.17
C VAL A 80 -4.32 10.13 -1.60
N GLY A 81 -4.73 11.28 -2.14
CA GLY A 81 -5.22 11.42 -3.51
C GLY A 81 -4.20 12.10 -4.42
N VAL A 82 -4.15 11.65 -5.67
CA VAL A 82 -3.37 12.29 -6.74
C VAL A 82 -4.24 12.36 -7.97
N ALA A 83 -4.40 13.57 -8.53
CA ALA A 83 -5.16 13.82 -9.74
C ALA A 83 -4.77 12.84 -10.85
N GLU A 84 -5.74 12.30 -11.59
CA GLU A 84 -5.54 11.27 -12.62
C GLU A 84 -4.42 11.66 -13.59
N ALA A 85 -4.43 12.89 -14.10
CA ALA A 85 -3.42 13.41 -15.01
C ALA A 85 -1.99 13.43 -14.43
N TYR A 86 -1.83 13.30 -13.12
CA TYR A 86 -0.54 13.35 -12.42
C TYR A 86 -0.15 12.01 -11.78
N GLN A 87 -0.98 10.98 -11.92
CA GLN A 87 -0.64 9.63 -11.50
C GLN A 87 0.57 9.09 -12.30
N GLY A 88 1.31 8.16 -11.72
CA GLY A 88 2.53 7.62 -12.32
C GLY A 88 3.73 8.59 -12.38
N ARG A 89 3.58 9.87 -11.98
CA ARG A 89 4.64 10.90 -12.01
C ARG A 89 5.36 11.10 -10.67
N GLY A 90 5.17 10.20 -9.71
CA GLY A 90 5.83 10.23 -8.41
C GLY A 90 5.25 11.24 -7.40
N VAL A 91 4.08 11.83 -7.67
CA VAL A 91 3.41 12.78 -6.76
C VAL A 91 3.06 12.09 -5.43
N TRP A 92 2.50 10.89 -5.48
CA TRP A 92 2.17 10.09 -4.30
C TRP A 92 3.41 9.86 -3.41
N GLU A 93 4.52 9.47 -4.02
CA GLU A 93 5.77 9.22 -3.29
C GLU A 93 6.28 10.48 -2.59
N ARG A 94 6.22 11.64 -3.29
CA ARG A 94 6.60 12.95 -2.71
C ARG A 94 5.69 13.33 -1.53
N LEU A 95 4.38 13.11 -1.64
CA LEU A 95 3.43 13.32 -0.55
C LEU A 95 3.78 12.46 0.67
N LYS A 96 4.09 11.18 0.47
CA LYS A 96 4.45 10.27 1.58
C LYS A 96 5.77 10.67 2.24
N TRP A 97 6.80 11.03 1.48
CA TRP A 97 8.05 11.50 2.08
C TRP A 97 7.88 12.83 2.81
N ALA A 98 7.10 13.77 2.27
CA ALA A 98 6.75 15.01 2.98
C ALA A 98 5.92 14.72 4.24
N GLN A 99 5.01 13.75 4.20
CA GLN A 99 4.26 13.27 5.37
C GLN A 99 5.19 12.76 6.46
N ARG A 100 6.22 11.98 6.09
CA ARG A 100 7.22 11.51 7.04
C ARG A 100 7.93 12.67 7.76
N GLU A 101 8.46 13.63 7.00
CA GLU A 101 9.15 14.79 7.58
C GLU A 101 8.23 15.62 8.48
N HIS A 102 6.99 15.82 8.04
CA HIS A 102 5.97 16.54 8.80
C HIS A 102 5.61 15.79 10.10
N ALA A 103 5.49 14.48 10.06
CA ALA A 103 5.22 13.65 11.24
C ALA A 103 6.37 13.70 12.25
N LEU A 104 7.61 13.50 11.79
CA LEU A 104 8.82 13.56 12.65
C LEU A 104 8.98 14.92 13.33
N ALA A 105 8.72 16.02 12.60
CA ALA A 105 8.78 17.37 13.14
C ALA A 105 7.75 17.63 14.26
N ARG A 106 6.67 16.84 14.30
CA ARG A 106 5.59 16.87 15.30
C ARG A 106 5.75 15.84 16.41
N GLY A 107 6.84 15.06 16.39
CA GLY A 107 7.16 14.04 17.42
C GLY A 107 6.45 12.70 17.20
N PHE A 108 5.90 12.44 16.02
CA PHE A 108 5.38 11.12 15.69
C PHE A 108 6.51 10.21 15.18
N GLU A 109 6.45 8.94 15.55
CA GLU A 109 7.46 7.93 15.22
C GLU A 109 6.96 6.92 14.21
N THR A 110 5.64 6.73 14.14
CA THR A 110 4.98 5.75 13.26
C THR A 110 3.83 6.39 12.49
N ILE A 111 3.66 5.98 11.24
CA ILE A 111 2.45 6.24 10.45
C ILE A 111 1.81 4.93 10.08
N ARG A 112 0.50 4.81 10.29
CA ARG A 112 -0.30 3.63 9.91
C ARG A 112 -1.35 3.99 8.87
N TRP A 113 -1.69 3.04 8.02
CA TRP A 113 -2.81 3.10 7.08
C TRP A 113 -3.17 1.70 6.61
N THR A 114 -4.20 1.59 5.80
CA THR A 114 -4.62 0.32 5.21
C THR A 114 -4.59 0.37 3.69
N TYR A 115 -4.38 -0.78 3.05
CA TYR A 115 -4.54 -0.94 1.60
C TYR A 115 -4.96 -2.36 1.26
N ASP A 116 -5.58 -2.53 0.09
CA ASP A 116 -5.97 -3.83 -0.44
C ASP A 116 -4.73 -4.66 -0.83
N PRO A 117 -4.51 -5.84 -0.22
CA PRO A 117 -3.33 -6.68 -0.49
C PRO A 117 -3.22 -7.17 -1.94
N LEU A 118 -4.32 -7.20 -2.70
CA LEU A 118 -4.34 -7.62 -4.10
C LEU A 118 -3.91 -6.50 -5.07
N LEU A 119 -3.77 -5.25 -4.60
CA LEU A 119 -3.32 -4.14 -5.42
C LEU A 119 -1.79 -4.03 -5.44
N GLY A 120 -1.15 -4.69 -6.40
CA GLY A 120 0.31 -4.74 -6.55
C GLY A 120 0.98 -3.37 -6.66
N GLY A 121 0.31 -2.39 -7.27
CA GLY A 121 0.77 -0.99 -7.31
C GLY A 121 0.94 -0.38 -5.92
N ASN A 122 -0.01 -0.63 -5.00
CA ASN A 122 0.06 -0.18 -3.61
C ASN A 122 1.16 -0.90 -2.84
N ALA A 123 1.30 -2.21 -3.00
CA ALA A 123 2.37 -3.00 -2.39
C ALA A 123 3.76 -2.49 -2.78
N LYS A 124 3.97 -2.24 -4.08
CA LYS A 124 5.22 -1.67 -4.61
C LYS A 124 5.54 -0.32 -3.96
N LEU A 125 4.54 0.56 -3.80
CA LEU A 125 4.75 1.87 -3.19
C LEU A 125 5.01 1.74 -1.69
N ASN A 126 4.15 1.04 -0.96
CA ASN A 126 4.18 0.97 0.49
C ASN A 126 5.37 0.16 1.03
N VAL A 127 5.55 -1.04 0.54
CA VAL A 127 6.57 -1.95 1.06
C VAL A 127 7.92 -1.71 0.39
N ARG A 128 7.97 -1.76 -0.96
CA ARG A 128 9.25 -1.66 -1.67
C ARG A 128 9.83 -0.26 -1.68
N LYS A 129 9.04 0.81 -1.94
CA LYS A 129 9.56 2.18 -2.01
C LYS A 129 9.70 2.85 -0.65
N LEU A 130 8.66 2.82 0.20
CA LEU A 130 8.71 3.48 1.51
C LEU A 130 9.44 2.65 2.56
N GLY A 131 9.47 1.34 2.43
CA GLY A 131 10.06 0.46 3.44
C GLY A 131 9.16 0.21 4.64
N ALA A 132 7.87 0.43 4.49
CA ALA A 132 6.89 0.04 5.49
C ALA A 132 6.78 -1.48 5.60
N THR A 133 6.23 -1.97 6.70
CA THR A 133 6.00 -3.38 6.99
C THR A 133 4.52 -3.66 7.20
N VAL A 134 4.14 -4.93 7.09
CA VAL A 134 2.78 -5.39 7.37
C VAL A 134 2.83 -6.67 8.20
N SER A 135 2.12 -6.68 9.32
CA SER A 135 1.97 -7.84 10.21
C SER A 135 0.54 -8.04 10.68
N GLU A 136 -0.42 -7.28 10.12
CA GLU A 136 -1.83 -7.34 10.51
C GLU A 136 -2.69 -7.40 9.24
N TYR A 137 -3.71 -8.26 9.25
CA TYR A 137 -4.71 -8.43 8.20
C TYR A 137 -6.10 -8.19 8.79
N GLU A 138 -6.81 -7.22 8.25
CA GLU A 138 -8.18 -6.90 8.65
C GLU A 138 -9.15 -7.39 7.58
N THR A 139 -10.12 -8.18 7.99
CA THR A 139 -11.13 -8.74 7.09
C THR A 139 -12.35 -7.83 7.03
N ALA A 140 -12.86 -7.55 5.83
CA ALA A 140 -14.10 -6.81 5.61
C ALA A 140 -14.15 -5.46 6.36
N LEU A 141 -13.03 -4.72 6.39
CA LEU A 141 -12.84 -3.55 7.25
C LEU A 141 -13.86 -2.44 7.01
N TYR A 142 -14.23 -2.20 5.76
CA TYR A 142 -15.17 -1.15 5.35
C TYR A 142 -16.51 -1.70 4.86
N ASP A 143 -16.72 -3.02 4.98
CA ASP A 143 -17.95 -3.64 4.56
C ASP A 143 -19.12 -3.21 5.45
N THR A 144 -20.26 -2.95 4.82
CA THR A 144 -21.51 -2.73 5.52
C THR A 144 -22.23 -4.05 5.78
N ASP A 145 -23.22 -4.07 6.70
CA ASP A 145 -24.01 -5.26 7.05
C ASP A 145 -24.72 -5.94 5.84
N ASN A 146 -24.77 -5.28 4.69
CA ASN A 146 -25.40 -5.80 3.48
C ASN A 146 -24.42 -6.51 2.53
N TYR A 147 -23.12 -6.47 2.81
CA TYR A 147 -22.06 -6.96 1.93
C TYR A 147 -22.19 -8.46 1.61
N ALA A 148 -22.38 -9.30 2.63
CA ALA A 148 -22.52 -10.76 2.47
C ALA A 148 -23.68 -11.18 1.56
N SER A 149 -24.66 -10.28 1.31
CA SER A 149 -25.81 -10.53 0.46
C SER A 149 -25.68 -9.98 -0.96
N SER A 150 -24.70 -9.12 -1.24
CA SER A 150 -24.48 -8.48 -2.56
C SER A 150 -23.69 -9.37 -3.52
N GLY A 151 -22.96 -10.36 -3.03
CA GLY A 151 -22.07 -11.22 -3.83
C GLY A 151 -20.80 -10.49 -4.29
N GLU A 152 -20.49 -9.35 -3.68
CA GLU A 152 -19.24 -8.61 -3.93
C GLU A 152 -18.07 -9.22 -3.16
N THR A 153 -16.83 -8.91 -3.57
CA THR A 153 -15.62 -9.40 -2.90
C THR A 153 -15.36 -8.64 -1.61
N PRO A 154 -15.05 -9.29 -0.46
CA PRO A 154 -14.80 -8.62 0.81
C PRO A 154 -13.69 -7.56 0.72
N ASP A 155 -13.88 -6.41 1.41
CA ASP A 155 -12.89 -5.34 1.48
C ASP A 155 -11.83 -5.63 2.56
N ASP A 156 -11.01 -6.65 2.29
CA ASP A 156 -9.90 -7.01 3.17
C ASP A 156 -8.74 -6.05 3.02
N ARG A 157 -8.08 -5.76 4.13
CA ARG A 157 -7.00 -4.77 4.18
C ARG A 157 -5.76 -5.28 4.91
N PHE A 158 -4.61 -5.00 4.35
CA PHE A 158 -3.36 -4.95 5.11
C PHE A 158 -3.29 -3.71 5.96
N VAL A 159 -2.87 -3.86 7.21
CA VAL A 159 -2.56 -2.73 8.09
C VAL A 159 -1.06 -2.47 8.04
N VAL A 160 -0.70 -1.36 7.44
CA VAL A 160 0.68 -0.94 7.26
C VAL A 160 1.20 -0.27 8.53
N SER A 161 2.43 -0.61 8.92
CA SER A 161 3.21 0.11 9.91
C SER A 161 4.46 0.70 9.27
N TRP A 162 4.60 2.01 9.33
CA TRP A 162 5.74 2.74 8.80
C TRP A 162 6.51 3.42 9.94
N GLU A 163 7.48 2.69 10.47
CA GLU A 163 8.38 3.18 11.51
C GLU A 163 9.39 4.15 10.89
N LEU A 164 9.16 5.44 11.11
CA LEU A 164 9.77 6.53 10.34
C LEU A 164 11.30 6.63 10.50
N GLN A 165 11.85 6.09 11.59
CA GLN A 165 13.27 6.14 11.90
C GLN A 165 13.97 4.77 11.75
N ARG A 166 13.26 3.73 11.29
CA ARG A 166 13.87 2.42 11.04
C ARG A 166 14.92 2.53 9.93
N ASP A 167 16.04 1.88 10.09
CA ASP A 167 17.22 2.00 9.18
C ASP A 167 16.85 1.84 7.70
N ARG A 168 15.99 0.86 7.37
CA ARG A 168 15.53 0.64 5.99
C ARG A 168 14.74 1.85 5.44
N VAL A 169 13.92 2.50 6.26
CA VAL A 169 13.14 3.68 5.88
C VAL A 169 14.07 4.88 5.71
N VAL A 170 15.02 5.07 6.62
CA VAL A 170 16.02 6.15 6.54
C VAL A 170 16.87 6.02 5.27
N ARG A 171 17.35 4.81 4.93
CA ARG A 171 18.10 4.58 3.68
C ARG A 171 17.26 4.92 2.43
N ARG A 172 15.98 4.52 2.39
CA ARG A 172 15.08 4.80 1.26
C ARG A 172 14.75 6.29 1.14
N ALA A 173 14.54 6.98 2.26
CA ALA A 173 14.35 8.43 2.27
C ALA A 173 15.57 9.18 1.70
N ALA A 174 16.77 8.77 2.08
CA ALA A 174 18.01 9.34 1.54
C ALA A 174 18.15 9.11 0.02
N ALA A 175 17.82 7.91 -0.47
CA ALA A 175 17.84 7.59 -1.90
C ALA A 175 16.80 8.39 -2.69
N ALA A 176 15.58 8.56 -2.17
CA ALA A 176 14.54 9.37 -2.79
C ALA A 176 14.95 10.85 -2.88
N SER A 177 15.58 11.39 -1.84
CA SER A 177 16.09 12.78 -1.84
C SER A 177 17.22 12.97 -2.86
N ALA A 178 18.14 12.02 -3.00
CA ALA A 178 19.22 12.07 -3.98
C ALA A 178 18.69 12.05 -5.43
N SER A 179 17.70 11.20 -5.71
CA SER A 179 17.06 11.10 -7.03
C SER A 179 16.36 12.40 -7.44
N THR A 180 15.81 13.13 -6.48
CA THR A 180 15.13 14.42 -6.74
C THR A 180 16.15 15.52 -7.14
N VAL A 181 17.35 15.50 -6.58
CA VAL A 181 18.43 16.45 -6.89
C VAL A 181 19.02 16.20 -8.27
N ASP A 182 19.21 14.93 -8.67
CA ASP A 182 19.80 14.55 -9.96
C ASP A 182 18.86 14.84 -11.16
N GLN A 183 17.52 14.72 -10.95
CA GLN A 183 16.52 15.09 -11.97
C GLN A 183 16.47 16.60 -12.27
N SER A 184 16.97 17.46 -11.38
CA SER A 184 17.08 18.91 -11.63
C SER A 184 18.28 19.30 -12.50
N THR A 185 19.21 18.37 -12.74
CA THR A 185 20.49 18.62 -13.43
C THR A 185 20.70 17.84 -14.73
N ARG A 186 19.83 16.90 -15.09
CA ARG A 186 19.95 16.10 -16.32
C ARG A 186 18.75 16.27 -17.24
N SER A 187 19.02 16.82 -18.43
CA SER A 187 18.26 16.59 -19.66
C SER A 187 18.79 15.31 -20.31
N ASP A 188 17.87 14.40 -20.67
CA ASP A 188 18.05 13.22 -21.54
C ASP A 188 19.24 12.30 -21.27
N THR A 189 18.98 11.12 -20.74
CA THR A 189 19.28 9.81 -21.35
C THR A 189 18.92 8.64 -20.41
N THR A 190 18.16 7.68 -20.95
CA THR A 190 18.05 6.23 -20.64
C THR A 190 17.91 5.78 -19.17
N SER A 191 16.79 5.09 -19.00
CA SER A 191 16.47 4.13 -17.93
C SER A 191 17.68 3.30 -17.48
N ASP A 192 18.10 3.50 -16.25
CA ASP A 192 18.82 2.48 -15.49
C ASP A 192 18.17 2.40 -14.10
N SER A 193 17.55 1.26 -13.84
CA SER A 193 17.03 0.94 -12.52
C SER A 193 18.22 0.81 -11.56
N PRO A 194 18.21 1.45 -10.39
CA PRO A 194 19.23 1.20 -9.40
C PRO A 194 19.11 -0.25 -8.94
N SER A 195 20.16 -1.03 -9.19
CA SER A 195 20.35 -2.34 -8.64
C SER A 195 20.25 -2.29 -7.12
N THR A 196 19.39 -3.12 -6.56
CA THR A 196 19.22 -3.39 -5.14
C THR A 196 20.56 -3.84 -4.55
N PRO A 197 21.11 -3.19 -3.52
CA PRO A 197 22.08 -3.84 -2.65
C PRO A 197 21.28 -4.56 -1.55
N ASP A 198 21.67 -5.77 -1.28
CA ASP A 198 21.16 -6.76 -0.35
C ASP A 198 20.10 -7.69 -0.96
N GLY A 199 20.60 -8.73 -1.62
CA GLY A 199 19.87 -9.94 -1.88
C GLY A 199 19.59 -10.67 -0.55
N PRO A 200 18.47 -11.41 -0.47
CA PRO A 200 18.23 -12.30 0.65
C PRO A 200 19.34 -13.36 0.75
N PRO A 201 19.48 -14.01 1.94
CA PRO A 201 20.41 -15.11 2.12
C PRO A 201 20.21 -16.21 1.06
N ASP A 202 21.25 -16.99 0.81
CA ASP A 202 21.39 -17.99 -0.26
C ASP A 202 20.35 -19.14 -0.27
N ASP A 203 19.37 -19.15 0.62
CA ASP A 203 18.26 -20.09 0.59
C ASP A 203 17.12 -19.51 -0.28
N GLU A 204 16.72 -20.23 -1.32
CA GLU A 204 15.55 -19.87 -2.13
C GLU A 204 14.32 -19.80 -1.22
N PRO A 205 13.56 -18.68 -1.23
CA PRO A 205 12.39 -18.55 -0.39
C PRO A 205 11.33 -19.57 -0.78
N VAL A 206 10.68 -20.16 0.20
CA VAL A 206 9.58 -21.09 -0.03
C VAL A 206 8.38 -20.30 -0.57
N VAL A 207 7.88 -20.71 -1.74
CA VAL A 207 6.67 -20.11 -2.33
C VAL A 207 5.46 -20.80 -1.74
N LEU A 208 4.64 -20.05 -0.99
CA LEU A 208 3.46 -20.57 -0.29
C LEU A 208 2.17 -20.48 -1.09
N LEU A 209 2.06 -19.47 -1.95
CA LEU A 209 0.94 -19.28 -2.84
C LEU A 209 1.50 -18.90 -4.20
N SER A 210 1.16 -19.63 -5.24
CA SER A 210 1.53 -19.28 -6.61
C SER A 210 0.33 -19.40 -7.54
N ALA A 211 0.23 -18.52 -8.51
CA ALA A 211 -0.76 -18.57 -9.56
C ALA A 211 -0.15 -19.17 -10.83
N ARG A 212 -0.89 -20.02 -11.50
CA ARG A 212 -0.56 -20.47 -12.87
C ARG A 212 -1.75 -20.20 -13.77
N GLY A 213 -1.62 -19.16 -14.59
CA GLY A 213 -2.65 -18.76 -15.54
C GLY A 213 -3.81 -18.01 -14.89
N PRO A 214 -4.87 -17.69 -15.64
CA PRO A 214 -6.03 -16.96 -15.15
C PRO A 214 -6.89 -17.77 -14.14
N GLU A 215 -6.68 -19.07 -14.06
CA GLU A 215 -7.27 -19.91 -13.02
C GLU A 215 -6.31 -19.96 -11.84
N LEU A 216 -6.80 -19.70 -10.64
CA LEU A 216 -6.08 -19.89 -9.38
C LEU A 216 -5.60 -21.34 -9.31
N ALA A 217 -4.43 -21.60 -9.84
CA ALA A 217 -3.73 -22.79 -9.45
C ALA A 217 -3.07 -22.46 -8.11
N VAL A 218 -3.70 -22.85 -7.01
CA VAL A 218 -2.96 -23.09 -5.78
C VAL A 218 -1.84 -24.03 -6.20
N ALA A 219 -0.60 -23.52 -6.32
CA ALA A 219 0.51 -24.37 -6.61
C ALA A 219 0.52 -25.47 -5.56
N GLU A 220 1.01 -26.63 -5.93
CA GLU A 220 1.37 -27.69 -5.01
C GLU A 220 2.33 -27.14 -3.96
N SER A 221 1.79 -26.33 -3.06
CA SER A 221 2.48 -25.91 -1.85
C SER A 221 2.19 -26.98 -0.81
N PRO A 222 3.20 -27.50 -0.12
CA PRO A 222 2.96 -28.41 1.00
C PRO A 222 2.14 -27.76 2.14
N ALA A 223 1.84 -26.48 2.02
CA ALA A 223 1.22 -25.70 3.07
C ALA A 223 -0.26 -25.35 2.83
N VAL A 224 -0.83 -25.59 1.63
CA VAL A 224 -2.22 -25.22 1.33
C VAL A 224 -2.96 -26.44 0.78
N GLU A 225 -3.96 -26.91 1.49
CA GLU A 225 -4.84 -28.00 1.08
C GLU A 225 -6.25 -27.45 0.83
N ARG A 226 -6.84 -27.75 -0.33
CA ARG A 226 -8.23 -27.40 -0.63
C ARG A 226 -9.13 -28.36 0.12
N VAL A 227 -9.95 -27.85 1.03
CA VAL A 227 -10.86 -28.66 1.84
C VAL A 227 -12.29 -28.49 1.33
N GLY A 228 -12.82 -29.55 0.66
CA GLY A 228 -14.22 -29.62 0.25
C GLY A 228 -14.52 -29.16 -1.17
N ASP A 229 -15.80 -29.28 -1.56
CA ASP A 229 -16.32 -28.91 -2.89
C ASP A 229 -16.63 -27.39 -3.01
N ASP A 230 -16.66 -26.68 -1.90
CA ASP A 230 -16.89 -25.24 -1.82
C ASP A 230 -15.58 -24.57 -1.36
N SER A 231 -14.98 -23.73 -2.16
CA SER A 231 -13.92 -22.72 -1.98
C SER A 231 -13.28 -22.51 -0.56
N GLU A 232 -13.35 -23.48 0.33
CA GLU A 232 -12.66 -23.47 1.60
C GLU A 232 -11.20 -23.89 1.40
N PHE A 233 -10.30 -22.97 1.69
CA PHE A 233 -8.87 -23.23 1.76
C PHE A 233 -8.50 -23.48 3.22
N ALA A 234 -7.92 -24.65 3.52
CA ALA A 234 -7.30 -24.90 4.81
C ALA A 234 -5.78 -24.80 4.68
N PHE A 235 -5.19 -24.04 5.54
CA PHE A 235 -3.77 -23.80 5.58
C PHE A 235 -3.12 -24.72 6.62
N THR A 236 -2.27 -25.63 6.20
CA THR A 236 -1.42 -26.45 7.09
C THR A 236 0.02 -25.94 7.03
N LEU A 237 0.35 -25.01 7.91
CA LEU A 237 1.70 -24.46 8.04
C LEU A 237 2.68 -25.35 8.83
N ASP A 238 2.30 -26.54 9.25
CA ASP A 238 3.14 -27.40 10.11
C ASP A 238 4.50 -27.78 9.52
N SER A 239 4.67 -27.54 8.20
CA SER A 239 5.90 -27.85 7.47
C SER A 239 6.73 -26.64 7.07
N VAL A 240 6.34 -25.39 7.39
CA VAL A 240 7.09 -24.18 7.01
C VAL A 240 8.08 -23.84 8.12
N GLU A 241 9.34 -24.26 7.95
CA GLU A 241 10.46 -23.94 8.84
C GLU A 241 11.38 -22.83 8.27
N SER A 242 11.07 -22.27 7.09
CA SER A 242 11.90 -21.25 6.44
C SER A 242 11.79 -19.91 7.13
N GLU A 243 12.91 -19.23 7.35
CA GLU A 243 12.92 -17.86 7.88
C GLU A 243 12.33 -16.84 6.89
N THR A 244 12.30 -17.15 5.59
CA THR A 244 11.79 -16.30 4.52
C THR A 244 10.82 -17.07 3.64
N VAL A 245 9.64 -16.51 3.42
CA VAL A 245 8.61 -17.08 2.54
C VAL A 245 8.12 -16.03 1.53
N THR A 246 7.58 -16.48 0.40
CA THR A 246 6.95 -15.62 -0.59
C THR A 246 5.50 -16.02 -0.83
N VAL A 247 4.65 -15.01 -1.03
CA VAL A 247 3.23 -15.15 -1.37
C VAL A 247 2.99 -14.39 -2.67
N GLN A 248 2.66 -15.10 -3.74
CA GLN A 248 2.32 -14.48 -5.02
C GLN A 248 0.94 -13.83 -4.98
N VAL A 249 0.78 -12.75 -5.71
CA VAL A 249 -0.49 -12.03 -5.90
C VAL A 249 -0.58 -11.56 -7.34
N PRO A 250 -1.78 -11.27 -7.87
CA PRO A 250 -1.96 -10.76 -9.24
C PRO A 250 -1.10 -9.52 -9.52
N GLN A 251 -0.72 -9.31 -10.78
CA GLN A 251 0.03 -8.11 -11.18
C GLN A 251 -0.84 -6.87 -11.07
N ASP A 252 -2.09 -6.98 -11.50
CA ASP A 252 -3.09 -5.92 -11.38
C ASP A 252 -4.51 -6.51 -11.28
N ARG A 253 -5.49 -5.62 -11.14
CA ARG A 253 -6.89 -6.00 -10.99
C ARG A 253 -7.51 -6.55 -12.28
N GLU A 254 -6.93 -6.26 -13.45
CA GLU A 254 -7.43 -6.74 -14.75
C GLU A 254 -7.17 -8.25 -14.91
N GLU A 255 -6.17 -8.82 -14.22
CA GLU A 255 -5.92 -10.27 -14.19
C GLU A 255 -6.99 -11.05 -13.43
N THR A 256 -7.80 -10.39 -12.62
CA THR A 256 -8.92 -10.99 -11.89
C THR A 256 -10.26 -10.66 -12.56
N GLU A 257 -10.36 -10.90 -13.88
CA GLU A 257 -11.48 -10.45 -14.74
C GLU A 257 -12.85 -11.03 -14.38
N THR A 258 -12.94 -12.02 -13.51
CA THR A 258 -14.20 -12.59 -13.05
C THR A 258 -14.35 -12.43 -11.54
N VAL A 259 -15.60 -12.21 -11.09
CA VAL A 259 -15.92 -12.14 -9.65
C VAL A 259 -15.44 -13.41 -8.93
N ASP A 260 -15.56 -14.57 -9.56
CA ASP A 260 -15.14 -15.84 -8.99
C ASP A 260 -13.60 -15.89 -8.77
N THR A 261 -12.82 -15.40 -9.75
CA THR A 261 -11.34 -15.36 -9.64
C THR A 261 -10.88 -14.38 -8.58
N GLU A 262 -11.50 -13.19 -8.50
CA GLU A 262 -11.21 -12.21 -7.45
C GLU A 262 -11.55 -12.76 -6.06
N HIS A 263 -12.67 -13.44 -5.93
CA HIS A 263 -13.12 -14.11 -4.71
C HIS A 263 -12.09 -15.16 -4.24
N ASP A 264 -11.66 -16.03 -5.14
CA ASP A 264 -10.68 -17.08 -4.85
C ASP A 264 -9.34 -16.47 -4.38
N TRP A 265 -8.83 -15.44 -5.06
CA TRP A 265 -7.63 -14.72 -4.64
C TRP A 265 -7.78 -14.09 -3.26
N ARG A 266 -8.92 -13.47 -2.99
CA ARG A 266 -9.22 -12.83 -1.71
C ARG A 266 -9.17 -13.82 -0.56
N TYR A 267 -9.87 -14.95 -0.68
CA TYR A 267 -9.88 -15.97 0.36
C TYR A 267 -8.53 -16.67 0.52
N ALA A 268 -7.87 -17.03 -0.57
CA ALA A 268 -6.54 -17.66 -0.51
C ALA A 268 -5.51 -16.74 0.16
N THR A 269 -5.49 -15.45 -0.17
CA THR A 269 -4.59 -14.47 0.45
C THR A 269 -4.95 -14.23 1.91
N ARG A 270 -6.24 -14.12 2.27
CA ARG A 270 -6.72 -13.99 3.63
C ARG A 270 -6.16 -15.11 4.51
N GLU A 271 -6.45 -16.35 4.17
CA GLU A 271 -6.02 -17.52 4.94
C GLU A 271 -4.48 -17.57 5.06
N THR A 272 -3.78 -17.34 3.94
CA THR A 272 -2.32 -17.38 3.89
C THR A 272 -1.69 -16.33 4.80
N PHE A 273 -2.08 -15.05 4.64
CA PHE A 273 -1.46 -13.98 5.41
C PHE A 273 -1.85 -14.00 6.89
N THR A 274 -3.11 -14.32 7.20
CA THR A 274 -3.54 -14.46 8.60
C THR A 274 -2.73 -15.54 9.32
N ALA A 275 -2.60 -16.71 8.71
CA ALA A 275 -1.83 -17.81 9.28
C ALA A 275 -0.32 -17.50 9.43
N LEU A 276 0.27 -16.74 8.49
CA LEU A 276 1.66 -16.29 8.58
C LEU A 276 1.86 -15.25 9.68
N PHE A 277 0.97 -14.25 9.78
CA PHE A 277 1.06 -13.21 10.80
C PHE A 277 0.87 -13.78 12.21
N GLU A 278 -0.04 -14.75 12.40
CA GLU A 278 -0.20 -15.47 13.67
C GLU A 278 1.07 -16.22 14.10
N ARG A 279 1.95 -16.56 13.16
CA ARG A 279 3.24 -17.21 13.41
C ARG A 279 4.41 -16.24 13.52
N GLY A 280 4.15 -14.94 13.53
CA GLY A 280 5.17 -13.89 13.67
C GLY A 280 5.93 -13.56 12.39
N TYR A 281 5.41 -13.95 11.22
CA TYR A 281 5.96 -13.44 9.96
C TYR A 281 5.49 -12.00 9.72
N THR A 282 6.35 -11.22 9.07
CA THR A 282 6.08 -9.83 8.72
C THR A 282 6.43 -9.59 7.25
N VAL A 283 5.53 -8.96 6.49
CA VAL A 283 5.85 -8.51 5.12
C VAL A 283 6.93 -7.45 5.19
N THR A 284 8.07 -7.73 4.55
CA THR A 284 9.24 -6.86 4.56
C THR A 284 9.65 -6.37 3.18
N ASP A 285 9.30 -7.08 2.11
CA ASP A 285 9.59 -6.63 0.74
C ASP A 285 8.48 -7.04 -0.24
N PHE A 286 8.55 -6.48 -1.45
CA PHE A 286 7.64 -6.78 -2.55
C PHE A 286 8.41 -6.86 -3.85
N ARG A 287 8.34 -8.01 -4.52
CA ARG A 287 8.98 -8.27 -5.80
C ARG A 287 7.98 -8.07 -6.93
N VAL A 288 8.40 -7.38 -7.97
CA VAL A 288 7.64 -7.20 -9.20
C VAL A 288 8.33 -8.05 -10.26
N ASP A 289 7.63 -9.02 -10.80
CA ASP A 289 8.08 -9.82 -11.93
C ASP A 289 7.22 -9.46 -13.14
N PRO A 290 7.79 -8.90 -14.21
CA PRO A 290 7.03 -8.51 -15.40
C PRO A 290 6.55 -9.70 -16.24
N ASP A 291 7.15 -10.88 -16.05
CA ASP A 291 6.88 -12.10 -16.82
C ASP A 291 6.05 -13.13 -16.02
N ASP A 292 5.77 -12.85 -14.74
CA ASP A 292 5.05 -13.72 -13.81
C ASP A 292 4.25 -12.84 -12.80
N HIS A 293 3.83 -13.43 -11.68
CA HIS A 293 3.06 -12.77 -10.64
C HIS A 293 3.94 -11.95 -9.69
N ASN A 294 3.40 -10.86 -9.18
CA ASN A 294 4.03 -10.11 -8.09
C ASN A 294 4.10 -10.97 -6.82
N SER A 295 5.07 -10.69 -5.94
CA SER A 295 5.24 -11.48 -4.71
C SER A 295 5.54 -10.62 -3.51
N TYR A 296 4.81 -10.84 -2.43
CA TYR A 296 5.19 -10.38 -1.10
C TYR A 296 6.29 -11.29 -0.54
N VAL A 297 7.28 -10.68 0.11
CA VAL A 297 8.33 -11.38 0.85
C VAL A 297 8.07 -11.16 2.33
N LEU A 298 7.97 -12.27 3.08
CA LEU A 298 7.78 -12.23 4.52
C LEU A 298 8.98 -12.85 5.23
N GLU A 299 9.34 -12.28 6.35
CA GLU A 299 10.41 -12.75 7.23
C GLU A 299 9.85 -13.06 8.61
N ALA A 300 10.29 -14.16 9.21
CA ALA A 300 9.94 -14.49 10.59
C ALA A 300 10.66 -13.52 11.55
N GLU A 301 9.97 -12.99 12.54
CA GLU A 301 10.60 -12.25 13.64
C GLU A 301 11.41 -13.24 14.50
N ARG A 302 12.68 -12.88 14.77
CA ARG A 302 13.61 -13.67 15.63
C ARG A 302 13.41 -13.35 17.10
#